data_7be711b8995feeb34a9138fac4853dc9
#
_entry.id   7be711b8995feeb34a9138fac4853dc9
#
_cell.length_a   1.000
_cell.length_b   1.000
_cell.length_c   1.000
_cell.angle_alpha   90.00
_cell.angle_beta   90.00
_cell.angle_gamma   90.00
#
_symmetry.space_group_name_H-M   'P 1'
#
loop_
_entity.id
_entity.type
_entity.pdbx_description
1 polymer ?
#
loop_
_entity_poly.entity_id
_entity_poly.type
_entity_poly.pdbx_seq_one_letter_code
_entity_poly.pdbx_strand_id
1 'polypeptide(L)'
;MKRYRYNKIKEIVQSKAIETQEELAAALLEEGIEVTQATVSRDIKELMLIKIPTGDGHYRYALSPEENVVLSRSRINRLFQDSLIKVDHSLNQIVLHTIPGSAQSVAFSIDHAKWSELIGTLAGDDTVLLIARTEADVPAVLTRIQDLMKD
;
A
#
# COMPACT_ATOMS: atom_id res chain seq x y z
N MET A 1 13.74 4.92 -16.09
CA MET A 1 14.59 5.57 -15.10
C MET A 1 13.84 6.32 -14.01
N LYS A 2 12.86 7.18 -14.27
CA LYS A 2 12.13 7.97 -13.25
C LYS A 2 11.46 7.10 -12.17
N ARG A 3 10.74 6.05 -12.55
CA ARG A 3 10.06 5.14 -11.61
C ARG A 3 11.01 4.41 -10.68
N TYR A 4 12.17 3.97 -11.17
CA TYR A 4 13.20 3.33 -10.36
C TYR A 4 13.75 4.31 -9.32
N ARG A 5 14.08 5.54 -9.72
CA ARG A 5 14.54 6.59 -8.79
C ARG A 5 13.50 6.91 -7.72
N TYR A 6 12.23 6.99 -8.07
CA TYR A 6 11.15 7.23 -7.10
C TYR A 6 11.03 6.14 -6.05
N ASN A 7 11.13 4.88 -6.46
CA ASN A 7 11.14 3.76 -5.50
C ASN A 7 12.34 3.85 -4.55
N LYS A 8 13.53 4.17 -5.09
CA LYS A 8 14.72 4.36 -4.27
C LYS A 8 14.61 5.53 -3.29
N ILE A 9 14.06 6.65 -3.71
CA ILE A 9 13.76 7.77 -2.79
C ILE A 9 12.86 7.32 -1.65
N LYS A 10 11.78 6.60 -1.95
CA LYS A 10 10.86 6.08 -0.93
C LYS A 10 11.57 5.13 0.06
N GLU A 11 12.39 4.21 -0.44
CA GLU A 11 13.20 3.31 0.40
C GLU A 11 14.17 4.08 1.30
N ILE A 12 14.87 5.07 0.76
CA ILE A 12 15.85 5.88 1.48
C ILE A 12 15.19 6.66 2.62
N VAL A 13 14.11 7.39 2.35
CA VAL A 13 13.45 8.20 3.39
C VAL A 13 12.72 7.38 4.46
N GLN A 14 12.44 6.10 4.18
CA GLN A 14 11.89 5.15 5.15
C GLN A 14 12.98 4.52 6.03
N SER A 15 14.18 4.31 5.48
CA SER A 15 15.27 3.61 6.16
C SER A 15 16.30 4.52 6.81
N LYS A 16 16.46 5.75 6.31
CA LYS A 16 17.43 6.75 6.78
C LYS A 16 16.73 8.04 7.20
N ALA A 17 17.25 8.71 8.22
CA ALA A 17 16.79 10.04 8.61
C ALA A 17 17.43 11.08 7.67
N ILE A 18 16.79 11.43 6.59
CA ILE A 18 17.23 12.41 5.61
C ILE A 18 16.61 13.77 5.96
N GLU A 19 17.45 14.75 6.26
CA GLU A 19 17.03 16.09 6.70
C GLU A 19 17.05 17.13 5.58
N THR A 20 17.97 16.95 4.62
CA THR A 20 18.21 17.94 3.55
C THR A 20 18.10 17.31 2.14
N GLN A 21 17.95 18.17 1.14
CA GLN A 21 17.96 17.77 -0.28
C GLN A 21 19.34 17.23 -0.71
N GLU A 22 20.37 17.82 -0.15
CA GLU A 22 21.78 17.43 -0.37
C GLU A 22 22.05 16.02 0.15
N GLU A 23 21.55 15.69 1.34
CA GLU A 23 21.65 14.33 1.90
C GLU A 23 20.88 13.32 1.06
N LEU A 24 19.70 13.69 0.53
CA LEU A 24 18.94 12.82 -0.36
C LEU A 24 19.70 12.57 -1.67
N ALA A 25 20.30 13.62 -2.24
CA ALA A 25 21.12 13.50 -3.45
C ALA A 25 22.35 12.61 -3.21
N ALA A 26 23.02 12.76 -2.08
CA ALA A 26 24.18 11.93 -1.69
C ALA A 26 23.77 10.46 -1.52
N ALA A 27 22.65 10.21 -0.84
CA ALA A 27 22.14 8.85 -0.65
C ALA A 27 21.73 8.18 -1.98
N LEU A 28 21.19 8.95 -2.93
CA LEU A 28 20.90 8.45 -4.28
C LEU A 28 22.17 8.13 -5.06
N LEU A 29 23.21 8.94 -4.89
CA LEU A 29 24.51 8.70 -5.53
C LEU A 29 25.18 7.41 -5.00
N GLU A 30 25.07 7.12 -3.69
CA GLU A 30 25.50 5.85 -3.09
C GLU A 30 24.82 4.63 -3.74
N GLU A 31 23.56 4.79 -4.16
CA GLU A 31 22.78 3.77 -4.89
C GLU A 31 23.04 3.77 -6.42
N GLY A 32 24.05 4.54 -6.87
CA GLY A 32 24.42 4.65 -8.28
C GLY A 32 23.48 5.51 -9.12
N ILE A 33 22.68 6.36 -8.47
CA ILE A 33 21.73 7.26 -9.15
C ILE A 33 22.25 8.70 -9.04
N GLU A 34 22.89 9.17 -10.10
CA GLU A 34 23.36 10.54 -10.17
C GLU A 34 22.19 11.50 -10.52
N VAL A 35 21.98 12.53 -9.72
CA VAL A 35 20.91 13.51 -9.85
C VAL A 35 21.39 14.92 -9.56
N THR A 36 20.78 15.90 -10.25
CA THR A 36 20.99 17.32 -9.94
C THR A 36 20.10 17.75 -8.78
N GLN A 37 20.46 18.83 -8.08
CA GLN A 37 19.63 19.42 -7.02
C GLN A 37 18.23 19.79 -7.53
N ALA A 38 18.14 20.33 -8.76
CA ALA A 38 16.85 20.66 -9.37
C ALA A 38 15.96 19.43 -9.56
N THR A 39 16.56 18.28 -9.91
CA THR A 39 15.84 17.01 -10.04
C THR A 39 15.36 16.50 -8.69
N VAL A 40 16.21 16.53 -7.66
CA VAL A 40 15.83 16.14 -6.29
C VAL A 40 14.68 17.02 -5.76
N SER A 41 14.78 18.34 -5.94
CA SER A 41 13.74 19.26 -5.53
C SER A 41 12.39 19.00 -6.21
N ARG A 42 12.39 18.65 -7.50
CA ARG A 42 11.17 18.25 -8.23
C ARG A 42 10.63 16.91 -7.74
N ASP A 43 11.51 15.93 -7.55
CA ASP A 43 11.12 14.61 -7.08
C ASP A 43 10.48 14.67 -5.68
N ILE A 44 11.01 15.49 -4.78
CA ILE A 44 10.41 15.74 -3.44
C ILE A 44 8.99 16.29 -3.57
N LYS A 45 8.76 17.24 -4.49
CA LYS A 45 7.43 17.81 -4.73
C LYS A 45 6.49 16.80 -5.38
N GLU A 46 6.95 16.08 -6.40
CA GLU A 46 6.12 15.10 -7.11
C GLU A 46 5.77 13.88 -6.24
N LEU A 47 6.67 13.49 -5.33
CA LEU A 47 6.41 12.46 -4.33
C LEU A 47 5.70 12.98 -3.09
N MET A 48 5.37 14.28 -3.04
CA MET A 48 4.72 14.93 -1.90
C MET A 48 5.39 14.58 -0.55
N LEU A 49 6.74 14.55 -0.54
CA LEU A 49 7.47 14.30 0.69
C LEU A 49 7.26 15.48 1.66
N ILE A 50 7.01 15.15 2.91
CA ILE A 50 6.84 16.12 4.00
C ILE A 50 8.01 16.04 4.96
N LYS A 51 8.23 17.11 5.73
CA LYS A 51 9.16 17.10 6.85
C LYS A 51 8.40 16.80 8.14
N ILE A 52 8.85 15.78 8.87
CA ILE A 52 8.30 15.41 10.17
C ILE A 52 9.38 15.60 11.26
N PRO A 53 9.00 16.01 12.49
CA PRO A 53 9.94 16.15 13.59
C PRO A 53 10.45 14.76 14.02
N THR A 54 11.74 14.68 14.37
CA THR A 54 12.39 13.46 14.89
C THR A 54 12.38 13.36 16.41
N GLY A 55 11.86 14.39 17.10
CA GLY A 55 11.74 14.43 18.56
C GLY A 55 12.96 15.01 19.30
N ASP A 56 14.06 15.24 18.59
CA ASP A 56 15.32 15.82 19.09
C ASP A 56 15.56 17.29 18.65
N GLY A 57 14.52 17.92 18.10
CA GLY A 57 14.59 19.27 17.54
C GLY A 57 14.94 19.32 16.04
N HIS A 58 15.19 18.17 15.42
CA HIS A 58 15.45 18.04 13.99
C HIS A 58 14.20 17.60 13.22
N TYR A 59 14.27 17.70 11.89
CA TYR A 59 13.22 17.27 10.96
C TYR A 59 13.81 16.34 9.91
N ARG A 60 13.05 15.36 9.48
CA ARG A 60 13.43 14.47 8.36
C ARG A 60 12.34 14.41 7.30
N TYR A 61 12.73 14.13 6.08
CA TYR A 61 11.78 13.80 5.03
C TYR A 61 11.09 12.48 5.30
N ALA A 62 9.80 12.44 5.05
CA ALA A 62 8.96 11.25 5.14
C ALA A 62 7.93 11.27 4.01
N LEU A 63 7.38 10.10 3.70
CA LEU A 63 6.22 10.02 2.84
C LEU A 63 5.03 10.70 3.52
N SER A 64 4.23 11.44 2.75
CA SER A 64 2.98 11.99 3.26
C SER A 64 2.10 10.87 3.80
N PRO A 65 1.40 11.06 4.93
CA PRO A 65 0.42 10.10 5.43
C PRO A 65 -0.67 9.75 4.41
N GLU A 66 -0.90 10.59 3.40
CA GLU A 66 -1.81 10.33 2.29
C GLU A 66 -1.26 9.30 1.28
N GLU A 67 0.05 9.17 1.15
CA GLU A 67 0.68 8.06 0.37
C GLU A 67 0.96 6.82 1.22
N ASN A 68 1.21 6.98 2.49
CA ASN A 68 1.03 5.93 3.49
C ASN A 68 -0.47 5.89 3.86
N VAL A 69 -1.33 5.71 2.89
CA VAL A 69 -2.65 5.19 3.20
C VAL A 69 -2.45 3.75 3.68
N VAL A 70 -1.95 3.62 4.88
CA VAL A 70 -2.46 2.62 5.79
C VAL A 70 -3.94 2.96 5.83
N LEU A 71 -4.69 2.29 4.96
CA LEU A 71 -6.13 2.26 5.08
C LEU A 71 -6.36 1.94 6.55
N SER A 72 -6.75 2.93 7.35
CA SER A 72 -6.95 2.69 8.77
C SER A 72 -7.91 1.51 8.87
N ARG A 73 -7.72 0.63 9.83
CA ARG A 73 -8.59 -0.55 9.98
C ARG A 73 -10.07 -0.18 9.87
N SER A 74 -10.44 1.00 10.40
CA SER A 74 -11.78 1.55 10.29
C SER A 74 -12.21 1.88 8.84
N ARG A 75 -11.30 2.37 7.99
CA ARG A 75 -11.59 2.62 6.57
C ARG A 75 -11.75 1.34 5.78
N ILE A 76 -10.92 0.33 6.05
CA ILE A 76 -11.05 -1.00 5.43
C ILE A 76 -12.38 -1.63 5.83
N ASN A 77 -12.71 -1.64 7.13
CA ASN A 77 -13.97 -2.19 7.60
C ASN A 77 -15.16 -1.51 6.91
N ARG A 78 -15.16 -0.18 6.88
CA ARG A 78 -16.23 0.58 6.22
C ARG A 78 -16.32 0.26 4.72
N LEU A 79 -15.19 0.17 4.03
CA LEU A 79 -15.17 -0.20 2.61
C LEU A 79 -15.81 -1.59 2.39
N PHE A 80 -15.48 -2.58 3.23
CA PHE A 80 -16.05 -3.92 3.11
C PHE A 80 -17.54 -3.94 3.45
N GLN A 81 -17.95 -3.27 4.53
CA GLN A 81 -19.36 -3.15 4.91
C GLN A 81 -20.21 -2.49 3.82
N ASP A 82 -19.70 -1.40 3.23
CA ASP A 82 -20.44 -0.63 2.22
C ASP A 82 -20.44 -1.29 0.84
N SER A 83 -19.40 -2.07 0.52
CA SER A 83 -19.17 -2.55 -0.84
C SER A 83 -19.43 -4.03 -1.05
N LEU A 84 -19.19 -4.87 -0.04
CA LEU A 84 -19.25 -6.32 -0.20
C LEU A 84 -20.69 -6.83 -0.08
N ILE A 85 -21.13 -7.59 -1.08
CA ILE A 85 -22.49 -8.13 -1.16
C ILE A 85 -22.50 -9.60 -0.75
N LYS A 86 -21.57 -10.39 -1.27
CA LYS A 86 -21.53 -11.85 -1.10
C LYS A 86 -20.10 -12.36 -1.16
N VAL A 87 -19.85 -13.40 -0.39
CA VAL A 87 -18.60 -14.17 -0.42
C VAL A 87 -18.94 -15.62 -0.72
N ASP A 88 -18.21 -16.23 -1.65
CA ASP A 88 -18.30 -17.63 -1.99
C ASP A 88 -16.90 -18.22 -2.24
N HIS A 89 -16.76 -19.51 -2.23
CA HIS A 89 -15.47 -20.17 -2.46
C HIS A 89 -15.64 -21.57 -3.06
N SER A 90 -14.60 -22.01 -3.76
CA SER A 90 -14.46 -23.35 -4.26
C SER A 90 -12.98 -23.71 -4.25
N LEU A 91 -12.63 -24.86 -3.63
CA LEU A 91 -11.23 -25.27 -3.49
C LEU A 91 -10.39 -24.14 -2.86
N ASN A 92 -9.33 -23.69 -3.53
CA ASN A 92 -8.47 -22.59 -3.08
C ASN A 92 -8.86 -21.22 -3.66
N GLN A 93 -10.02 -21.10 -4.29
CA GLN A 93 -10.51 -19.88 -4.91
C GLN A 93 -11.62 -19.26 -4.05
N ILE A 94 -11.53 -17.98 -3.82
CA ILE A 94 -12.53 -17.20 -3.08
C ILE A 94 -13.03 -16.11 -4.02
N VAL A 95 -14.34 -15.96 -4.11
CA VAL A 95 -14.99 -14.95 -4.95
C VAL A 95 -15.73 -13.97 -4.05
N LEU A 96 -15.39 -12.70 -4.18
CA LEU A 96 -16.09 -11.60 -3.53
C LEU A 96 -16.96 -10.90 -4.56
N HIS A 97 -18.25 -10.77 -4.28
CA HIS A 97 -19.15 -9.94 -5.06
C HIS A 97 -19.32 -8.59 -4.37
N THR A 98 -19.12 -7.52 -5.12
CA THR A 98 -19.22 -6.14 -4.62
C THR A 98 -20.32 -5.38 -5.35
N ILE A 99 -20.68 -4.20 -4.85
CA ILE A 99 -21.42 -3.25 -5.65
C ILE A 99 -20.60 -2.83 -6.88
N PRO A 100 -21.23 -2.47 -8.01
CA PRO A 100 -20.51 -2.04 -9.22
C PRO A 100 -19.50 -0.94 -8.95
N GLY A 101 -18.30 -1.07 -9.55
CA GLY A 101 -17.21 -0.11 -9.42
C GLY A 101 -16.33 -0.26 -8.17
N SER A 102 -16.66 -1.15 -7.21
CA SER A 102 -15.93 -1.26 -5.94
C SER A 102 -14.90 -2.38 -5.88
N ALA A 103 -14.90 -3.29 -6.83
CA ALA A 103 -14.01 -4.47 -6.79
C ALA A 103 -12.52 -4.10 -6.72
N GLN A 104 -12.07 -3.10 -7.47
CA GLN A 104 -10.68 -2.65 -7.46
C GLN A 104 -10.23 -2.13 -6.08
N SER A 105 -11.08 -1.35 -5.40
CA SER A 105 -10.79 -0.82 -4.07
C SER A 105 -10.70 -1.91 -3.01
N VAL A 106 -11.60 -2.90 -3.08
CA VAL A 106 -11.58 -4.07 -2.20
C VAL A 106 -10.33 -4.90 -2.41
N ALA A 107 -9.99 -5.23 -3.67
CA ALA A 107 -8.78 -5.99 -4.01
C ALA A 107 -7.51 -5.25 -3.56
N PHE A 108 -7.43 -3.94 -3.80
CA PHE A 108 -6.32 -3.10 -3.36
C PHE A 108 -6.12 -3.18 -1.84
N SER A 109 -7.20 -3.14 -1.06
CA SER A 109 -7.15 -3.24 0.40
C SER A 109 -6.61 -4.58 0.88
N ILE A 110 -7.01 -5.67 0.21
CA ILE A 110 -6.54 -7.02 0.51
C ILE A 110 -5.05 -7.17 0.18
N ASP A 111 -4.63 -6.69 -1.00
CA ASP A 111 -3.23 -6.75 -1.42
C ASP A 111 -2.31 -5.98 -0.46
N HIS A 112 -2.77 -4.83 0.07
CA HIS A 112 -2.02 -4.03 1.05
C HIS A 112 -1.96 -4.66 2.44
N ALA A 113 -2.96 -5.46 2.80
CA ALA A 113 -2.99 -6.18 4.07
C ALA A 113 -1.95 -7.33 4.12
N LYS A 114 -1.39 -7.73 2.98
CA LYS A 114 -0.34 -8.75 2.84
C LYS A 114 -0.65 -10.05 3.59
N TRP A 115 -1.85 -10.55 3.40
CA TRP A 115 -2.23 -11.83 4.01
C TRP A 115 -1.40 -12.97 3.43
N SER A 116 -0.63 -13.64 4.29
CA SER A 116 0.28 -14.71 3.89
C SER A 116 -0.42 -15.92 3.28
N GLU A 117 -1.70 -16.08 3.55
CA GLU A 117 -2.56 -17.16 3.04
C GLU A 117 -2.94 -16.96 1.56
N LEU A 118 -2.78 -15.75 1.01
CA LEU A 118 -3.11 -15.43 -0.37
C LEU A 118 -1.86 -15.38 -1.26
N ILE A 119 -2.00 -15.88 -2.49
CA ILE A 119 -1.02 -15.68 -3.57
C ILE A 119 -1.23 -14.31 -4.22
N GLY A 120 -2.48 -13.91 -4.41
CA GLY A 120 -2.83 -12.64 -5.03
C GLY A 120 -4.33 -12.49 -5.25
N THR A 121 -4.69 -11.36 -5.86
CA THR A 121 -6.07 -11.01 -6.19
C THR A 121 -6.20 -10.54 -7.63
N LEU A 122 -7.38 -10.69 -8.19
CA LEU A 122 -7.77 -10.17 -9.49
C LEU A 122 -9.16 -9.56 -9.40
N ALA A 123 -9.29 -8.28 -9.73
CA ALA A 123 -10.55 -7.56 -9.67
C ALA A 123 -11.10 -7.22 -11.06
N GLY A 124 -12.39 -7.48 -11.24
CA GLY A 124 -13.20 -6.92 -12.31
C GLY A 124 -13.87 -5.62 -11.87
N ASP A 125 -15.09 -5.39 -12.29
CA ASP A 125 -15.90 -4.23 -11.89
C ASP A 125 -16.61 -4.44 -10.53
N ASP A 126 -17.27 -5.59 -10.37
CA ASP A 126 -18.11 -5.95 -9.23
C ASP A 126 -17.71 -7.31 -8.60
N THR A 127 -16.61 -7.89 -9.01
CA THR A 127 -16.17 -9.21 -8.59
C THR A 127 -14.67 -9.23 -8.36
N VAL A 128 -14.23 -9.81 -7.25
CA VAL A 128 -12.82 -10.02 -6.92
C VAL A 128 -12.57 -11.51 -6.77
N LEU A 129 -11.55 -12.01 -7.47
CA LEU A 129 -11.04 -13.36 -7.28
C LEU A 129 -9.82 -13.32 -6.37
N LEU A 130 -9.85 -14.09 -5.29
CA LEU A 130 -8.73 -14.32 -4.39
C LEU A 130 -8.22 -15.75 -4.59
N ILE A 131 -6.91 -15.91 -4.70
CA ILE A 131 -6.28 -17.21 -4.78
C ILE A 131 -5.57 -17.50 -3.47
N ALA A 132 -6.10 -18.45 -2.70
CA ALA A 132 -5.44 -18.93 -1.50
C ALA A 132 -4.28 -19.86 -1.87
N ARG A 133 -3.26 -19.89 -1.04
CA ARG A 133 -2.07 -20.69 -1.26
C ARG A 133 -2.39 -22.19 -1.22
N THR A 134 -3.27 -22.58 -0.32
CA THR A 134 -3.81 -23.95 -0.19
C THR A 134 -5.30 -23.89 0.15
N GLU A 135 -6.00 -25.01 -0.05
CA GLU A 135 -7.40 -25.11 0.39
C GLU A 135 -7.54 -24.95 1.91
N ALA A 136 -6.55 -25.40 2.67
CA ALA A 136 -6.53 -25.29 4.13
C ALA A 136 -6.45 -23.82 4.62
N ASP A 137 -5.96 -22.89 3.79
CA ASP A 137 -5.87 -21.47 4.11
C ASP A 137 -7.21 -20.73 3.92
N VAL A 138 -8.13 -21.29 3.15
CA VAL A 138 -9.43 -20.65 2.82
C VAL A 138 -10.23 -20.27 4.07
N PRO A 139 -10.42 -21.13 5.08
CA PRO A 139 -11.18 -20.75 6.29
C PRO A 139 -10.62 -19.53 7.01
N ALA A 140 -9.30 -19.37 7.10
CA ALA A 140 -8.66 -18.22 7.73
C ALA A 140 -8.95 -16.93 6.97
N VAL A 141 -8.89 -16.96 5.65
CA VAL A 141 -9.23 -15.81 4.79
C VAL A 141 -10.69 -15.45 4.92
N LEU A 142 -11.60 -16.42 4.87
CA LEU A 142 -13.04 -16.19 5.04
C LEU A 142 -13.37 -15.56 6.40
N THR A 143 -12.73 -16.01 7.47
CA THR A 143 -12.90 -15.44 8.81
C THR A 143 -12.47 -13.99 8.85
N ARG A 144 -11.33 -13.63 8.27
CA ARG A 144 -10.85 -12.24 8.20
C ARG A 144 -11.82 -11.35 7.41
N ILE A 145 -12.34 -11.84 6.28
CA ILE A 145 -13.32 -11.09 5.48
C ILE A 145 -14.61 -10.88 6.28
N GLN A 146 -15.11 -11.92 6.97
CA GLN A 146 -16.30 -11.81 7.82
C GLN A 146 -16.10 -10.81 8.96
N ASP A 147 -14.90 -10.79 9.58
CA ASP A 147 -14.57 -9.85 10.65
C ASP A 147 -14.50 -8.39 10.15
N LEU A 148 -14.08 -8.17 8.89
CA LEU A 148 -14.10 -6.85 8.27
C LEU A 148 -15.53 -6.37 7.94
N MET A 149 -16.49 -7.28 7.81
CA MET A 149 -17.89 -6.97 7.52
C MET A 149 -18.72 -6.70 8.79
N LYS A 150 -18.19 -7.04 9.97
CA LYS A 150 -18.89 -6.81 11.25
C LYS A 150 -18.74 -5.34 11.68
N ASP A 151 -19.80 -4.83 12.33
CA ASP A 151 -19.83 -3.51 12.97
C ASP A 151 -18.89 -3.45 14.19
#